data_0320e4935eae0593ff2abffac73ba1f6
#
_entry.id   0320e4935eae0593ff2abffac73ba1f6
#
_cell.length_a   1.000
_cell.length_b   1.000
_cell.length_c   1.000
_cell.angle_alpha   90.00
_cell.angle_beta   90.00
_cell.angle_gamma   90.00
#
_symmetry.space_group_name_H-M   'P 1'
#
loop_
_entity.id
_entity.type
_entity.pdbx_description
1 polymer ?
#
loop_
_entity_poly.entity_id
_entity_poly.type
_entity_poly.pdbx_seq_one_letter_code
_entity_poly.pdbx_strand_id
1 'polypeptide(L)'
;IGDVIYLADDDNTIVNIGGAGQNQTWDFSTLQSTDNWSMEVVDPTTTPFDQLYPNANLCIIDDGDFIYCNKSSSSVSMLGIGDSVFQQGLPIITLPLSYSYTSTEGPLLVLDSLIGGPMVDFLLTSQGLSASLLTFGAAHVADSLSIEVESTTSFNVDAEGTIILPMGSFDALRVRIDRTTTSSISVYCID
;
A
#
# COMPACT_ATOMS: atom_id res chain seq x y z
N ILE A 1 6.61 -11.14 -16.72
CA ILE A 1 5.50 -10.50 -17.46
C ILE A 1 4.76 -11.60 -18.21
N GLY A 2 3.42 -11.54 -18.17
CA GLY A 2 2.53 -12.57 -18.71
C GLY A 2 2.22 -13.71 -17.74
N ASP A 3 2.66 -13.61 -16.49
CA ASP A 3 2.39 -14.60 -15.46
C ASP A 3 1.03 -14.32 -14.80
N VAL A 4 0.26 -15.37 -14.55
CA VAL A 4 -0.94 -15.33 -13.72
C VAL A 4 -0.63 -16.00 -12.40
N ILE A 5 -0.83 -15.29 -11.31
CA ILE A 5 -0.66 -15.79 -9.95
C ILE A 5 -2.04 -16.15 -9.41
N TYR A 6 -2.26 -17.44 -9.18
CA TYR A 6 -3.50 -17.94 -8.57
C TYR A 6 -3.36 -17.93 -7.06
N LEU A 7 -4.33 -17.38 -6.39
CA LEU A 7 -4.39 -17.23 -4.94
C LEU A 7 -5.62 -17.95 -4.41
N ALA A 8 -5.52 -18.42 -3.18
CA ALA A 8 -6.60 -19.11 -2.50
C ALA A 8 -6.59 -18.67 -1.03
N ASP A 9 -7.75 -18.25 -0.56
CA ASP A 9 -7.97 -17.85 0.83
C ASP A 9 -8.69 -18.92 1.62
N ASP A 10 -8.38 -19.03 2.91
CA ASP A 10 -9.11 -19.81 3.89
C ASP A 10 -9.61 -18.87 5.01
N ASP A 11 -10.85 -18.43 4.90
CA ASP A 11 -11.47 -17.49 5.85
C ASP A 11 -11.97 -18.19 7.13
N ASN A 12 -11.95 -19.51 7.18
CA ASN A 12 -12.51 -20.28 8.28
C ASN A 12 -11.45 -20.74 9.29
N THR A 13 -10.19 -20.73 8.91
CA THR A 13 -9.12 -21.26 9.75
C THR A 13 -8.34 -20.16 10.45
N ILE A 14 -8.30 -20.20 11.78
CA ILE A 14 -7.42 -19.34 12.56
C ILE A 14 -6.03 -19.92 12.54
N VAL A 15 -5.09 -19.20 11.90
CA VAL A 15 -3.70 -19.63 11.81
C VAL A 15 -2.86 -19.05 12.94
N ASN A 16 -1.95 -19.85 13.48
CA ASN A 16 -0.94 -19.39 14.42
C ASN A 16 0.34 -19.06 13.64
N ILE A 17 0.65 -17.77 13.57
CA ILE A 17 1.86 -17.28 12.88
C ILE A 17 3.16 -17.55 13.68
N GLY A 18 3.08 -18.19 14.85
CA GLY A 18 4.24 -18.58 15.65
C GLY A 18 5.00 -17.42 16.30
N GLY A 19 6.08 -17.76 16.97
CA GLY A 19 7.03 -16.81 17.57
C GLY A 19 8.06 -16.28 16.58
N ALA A 20 8.86 -15.29 17.00
CA ALA A 20 10.07 -14.86 16.30
C ALA A 20 11.19 -15.87 16.49
N GLY A 21 12.20 -15.85 15.61
CA GLY A 21 13.41 -16.65 15.72
C GLY A 21 13.69 -17.53 14.51
N GLN A 22 14.80 -18.25 14.61
CA GLN A 22 15.25 -19.18 13.56
C GLN A 22 14.64 -20.58 13.75
N ASN A 23 14.69 -21.39 12.69
CA ASN A 23 14.23 -22.78 12.66
C ASN A 23 12.75 -22.92 13.06
N GLN A 24 11.92 -21.97 12.66
CA GLN A 24 10.48 -22.03 12.88
C GLN A 24 9.84 -23.06 11.93
N THR A 25 8.71 -23.61 12.34
CA THR A 25 7.85 -24.42 11.46
C THR A 25 6.46 -23.86 11.50
N TRP A 26 5.96 -23.47 10.34
CA TRP A 26 4.59 -22.99 10.16
C TRP A 26 3.82 -24.05 9.38
N ASP A 27 2.99 -24.81 10.09
CA ASP A 27 2.19 -25.88 9.48
C ASP A 27 0.79 -25.35 9.10
N PHE A 28 0.62 -25.09 7.84
CA PHE A 28 -0.62 -24.67 7.19
C PHE A 28 -1.13 -25.76 6.21
N SER A 29 -0.70 -27.00 6.39
CA SER A 29 -1.08 -28.12 5.53
C SER A 29 -2.57 -28.44 5.52
N THR A 30 -3.30 -27.97 6.53
CA THR A 30 -4.75 -28.18 6.69
C THR A 30 -5.60 -27.05 6.12
N LEU A 31 -5.01 -25.97 5.59
CA LEU A 31 -5.76 -24.89 4.98
C LEU A 31 -6.57 -25.39 3.78
N GLN A 32 -7.81 -24.91 3.70
CA GLN A 32 -8.74 -25.26 2.63
C GLN A 32 -9.23 -23.98 1.96
N SER A 33 -9.16 -23.96 0.64
CA SER A 33 -9.65 -22.81 -0.13
C SER A 33 -11.14 -22.60 0.10
N THR A 34 -11.50 -21.42 0.58
CA THR A 34 -12.88 -20.92 0.65
C THR A 34 -13.18 -19.96 -0.47
N ASP A 35 -12.17 -19.25 -0.97
CA ASP A 35 -12.25 -18.39 -2.14
C ASP A 35 -10.98 -18.50 -2.98
N ASN A 36 -11.11 -18.23 -4.29
CA ASN A 36 -9.99 -18.26 -5.21
C ASN A 36 -10.04 -17.04 -6.13
N TRP A 37 -8.90 -16.40 -6.29
CA TRP A 37 -8.73 -15.25 -7.16
C TRP A 37 -7.39 -15.28 -7.88
N SER A 38 -7.15 -14.35 -8.77
CA SER A 38 -5.88 -14.30 -9.51
C SER A 38 -5.45 -12.87 -9.75
N MET A 39 -4.14 -12.67 -9.75
CA MET A 39 -3.50 -11.46 -10.21
C MET A 39 -2.75 -11.73 -11.51
N GLU A 40 -2.74 -10.77 -12.42
CA GLU A 40 -1.95 -10.84 -13.64
C GLU A 40 -0.76 -9.89 -13.55
N VAL A 41 0.40 -10.36 -13.99
CA VAL A 41 1.62 -9.55 -14.08
C VAL A 41 1.85 -9.18 -15.53
N VAL A 42 1.65 -7.92 -15.88
CA VAL A 42 1.67 -7.44 -17.26
C VAL A 42 2.74 -6.37 -17.49
N ASP A 43 3.05 -6.13 -18.77
CA ASP A 43 3.86 -4.99 -19.18
C ASP A 43 3.06 -3.69 -18.99
N PRO A 44 3.57 -2.70 -18.21
CA PRO A 44 2.87 -1.44 -18.00
C PRO A 44 2.45 -0.74 -19.31
N THR A 45 3.25 -0.86 -20.37
CA THR A 45 2.99 -0.21 -21.67
C THR A 45 1.74 -0.73 -22.39
N THR A 46 1.20 -1.86 -21.93
CA THR A 46 -0.03 -2.45 -22.48
C THR A 46 -1.29 -2.06 -21.71
N THR A 47 -1.18 -1.18 -20.74
CA THR A 47 -2.25 -0.82 -19.79
C THR A 47 -2.77 0.60 -20.03
N PRO A 48 -4.00 0.94 -19.56
CA PRO A 48 -4.65 2.21 -19.89
C PRO A 48 -3.95 3.46 -19.37
N PHE A 49 -3.19 3.37 -18.26
CA PHE A 49 -2.60 4.53 -17.59
C PHE A 49 -1.08 4.58 -17.72
N ASP A 50 -0.49 3.86 -18.66
CA ASP A 50 0.97 3.74 -18.85
C ASP A 50 1.69 5.09 -18.93
N GLN A 51 1.06 6.07 -19.59
CA GLN A 51 1.61 7.41 -19.78
C GLN A 51 1.81 8.18 -18.46
N LEU A 52 1.07 7.82 -17.40
CA LEU A 52 1.21 8.44 -16.07
C LEU A 52 2.39 7.84 -15.30
N TYR A 53 2.88 6.66 -15.71
CA TYR A 53 3.88 5.88 -14.99
C TYR A 53 5.13 5.58 -15.82
N PRO A 54 5.87 6.60 -16.29
CA PRO A 54 7.02 6.39 -17.17
C PRO A 54 8.16 5.57 -16.55
N ASN A 55 8.17 5.46 -15.21
CA ASN A 55 9.17 4.70 -14.45
C ASN A 55 8.68 3.32 -14.03
N ALA A 56 7.45 2.94 -14.37
CA ALA A 56 6.96 1.59 -14.07
C ALA A 56 7.61 0.57 -15.02
N ASN A 57 8.00 -0.57 -14.47
CA ASN A 57 8.50 -1.71 -15.24
C ASN A 57 7.76 -3.01 -14.91
N LEU A 58 6.72 -2.90 -14.10
CA LEU A 58 5.81 -3.96 -13.70
C LEU A 58 4.44 -3.35 -13.46
N CYS A 59 3.38 -3.99 -13.96
CA CYS A 59 2.00 -3.70 -13.57
C CYS A 59 1.34 -4.99 -13.11
N ILE A 60 0.62 -4.91 -12.00
CA ILE A 60 -0.20 -6.01 -11.47
C ILE A 60 -1.65 -5.62 -11.70
N ILE A 61 -2.42 -6.50 -12.31
CA ILE A 61 -3.87 -6.37 -12.43
C ILE A 61 -4.49 -7.25 -11.35
N ASP A 62 -5.24 -6.62 -10.46
CA ASP A 62 -5.92 -7.24 -9.33
C ASP A 62 -7.37 -6.77 -9.29
N ASP A 63 -8.32 -7.66 -9.49
CA ASP A 63 -9.77 -7.38 -9.57
C ASP A 63 -10.14 -6.19 -10.49
N GLY A 64 -9.37 -6.02 -11.58
CA GLY A 64 -9.55 -4.92 -12.53
C GLY A 64 -8.80 -3.64 -12.20
N ASP A 65 -8.19 -3.52 -11.03
CA ASP A 65 -7.29 -2.42 -10.66
C ASP A 65 -5.90 -2.63 -11.26
N PHE A 66 -5.31 -1.55 -11.76
CA PHE A 66 -3.96 -1.52 -12.32
C PHE A 66 -2.98 -0.94 -11.30
N ILE A 67 -2.15 -1.79 -10.72
CA ILE A 67 -1.15 -1.41 -9.71
C ILE A 67 0.21 -1.28 -10.40
N TYR A 68 0.70 -0.05 -10.52
CA TYR A 68 1.97 0.26 -11.20
C TYR A 68 3.13 0.20 -10.22
N CYS A 69 4.15 -0.56 -10.58
CA CYS A 69 5.32 -0.78 -9.74
C CYS A 69 6.63 -0.51 -10.48
N ASN A 70 7.63 -0.11 -9.71
CA ASN A 70 9.03 -0.14 -10.11
C ASN A 70 9.73 -1.26 -9.34
N LYS A 71 10.26 -2.24 -10.07
CA LYS A 71 11.07 -3.34 -9.54
C LYS A 71 12.53 -3.10 -9.88
N SER A 72 13.38 -3.09 -8.86
CA SER A 72 14.83 -3.04 -8.97
C SER A 72 15.46 -4.29 -8.37
N SER A 73 16.79 -4.35 -8.33
CA SER A 73 17.51 -5.41 -7.60
C SER A 73 17.42 -5.26 -6.08
N SER A 74 17.05 -4.07 -5.59
CA SER A 74 17.02 -3.75 -4.16
C SER A 74 15.63 -3.55 -3.58
N SER A 75 14.60 -3.38 -4.42
CA SER A 75 13.23 -3.13 -3.93
C SER A 75 12.18 -3.34 -5.00
N VAL A 76 10.95 -3.48 -4.55
CA VAL A 76 9.74 -3.24 -5.35
C VAL A 76 8.97 -2.14 -4.66
N SER A 77 8.63 -1.09 -5.42
CA SER A 77 7.87 0.05 -4.94
C SER A 77 6.62 0.26 -5.79
N MET A 78 5.49 0.51 -5.16
CA MET A 78 4.24 0.88 -5.81
C MET A 78 4.26 2.37 -6.14
N LEU A 79 4.02 2.71 -7.40
CA LEU A 79 4.04 4.08 -7.91
C LEU A 79 2.65 4.72 -7.93
N GLY A 80 1.61 3.91 -7.89
CA GLY A 80 0.22 4.33 -7.88
C GLY A 80 -0.73 3.23 -8.33
N ILE A 81 -2.03 3.56 -8.35
CA ILE A 81 -3.13 2.65 -8.73
C ILE A 81 -4.04 3.38 -9.70
N GLY A 82 -4.32 2.77 -10.86
CA GLY A 82 -5.15 3.38 -11.89
C GLY A 82 -4.59 4.72 -12.35
N ASP A 83 -5.37 5.78 -12.23
CA ASP A 83 -4.98 7.16 -12.53
C ASP A 83 -4.39 7.93 -11.32
N SER A 84 -4.36 7.30 -10.15
CA SER A 84 -3.87 7.90 -8.90
C SER A 84 -2.36 7.67 -8.76
N VAL A 85 -1.56 8.65 -9.20
CA VAL A 85 -0.10 8.61 -9.12
C VAL A 85 0.38 9.09 -7.75
N PHE A 86 1.22 8.32 -7.10
CA PHE A 86 1.85 8.73 -5.84
C PHE A 86 3.00 9.72 -6.10
N GLN A 87 3.14 10.72 -5.24
CA GLN A 87 4.24 11.69 -5.32
C GLN A 87 5.60 11.00 -5.14
N GLN A 88 5.63 10.02 -4.25
CA GLN A 88 6.79 9.14 -4.04
C GLN A 88 6.31 7.69 -3.98
N GLY A 89 7.07 6.78 -4.60
CA GLY A 89 6.72 5.37 -4.62
C GLY A 89 6.75 4.76 -3.21
N LEU A 90 5.71 3.99 -2.89
CA LEU A 90 5.61 3.27 -1.62
C LEU A 90 6.36 1.94 -1.69
N PRO A 91 7.29 1.66 -0.79
CA PRO A 91 7.98 0.37 -0.75
C PRO A 91 6.99 -0.74 -0.40
N ILE A 92 6.97 -1.80 -1.23
CA ILE A 92 6.24 -3.03 -0.99
C ILE A 92 7.16 -4.05 -0.31
N ILE A 93 8.39 -4.16 -0.83
CA ILE A 93 9.40 -5.06 -0.33
C ILE A 93 10.80 -4.53 -0.64
N THR A 94 11.74 -4.72 0.28
CA THR A 94 13.17 -4.49 0.08
C THR A 94 13.89 -5.81 -0.15
N LEU A 95 14.96 -5.80 -0.94
CA LEU A 95 15.73 -6.98 -1.34
C LEU A 95 17.24 -6.74 -1.18
N PRO A 96 18.06 -7.78 -0.94
CA PRO A 96 17.66 -9.12 -0.54
C PRO A 96 17.18 -9.17 0.90
N LEU A 97 16.26 -10.08 1.18
CA LEU A 97 15.82 -10.35 2.55
C LEU A 97 16.67 -11.48 3.15
N SER A 98 16.99 -11.34 4.42
CA SER A 98 17.61 -12.39 5.24
C SER A 98 17.09 -12.27 6.68
N TYR A 99 17.22 -13.32 7.46
CA TYR A 99 16.87 -13.27 8.87
C TYR A 99 17.56 -12.10 9.60
N SER A 100 16.86 -11.44 10.51
CA SER A 100 17.24 -10.21 11.23
C SER A 100 17.43 -8.95 10.37
N TYR A 101 17.08 -8.99 9.08
CA TYR A 101 17.04 -7.75 8.29
C TYR A 101 15.98 -6.80 8.83
N THR A 102 16.36 -5.53 8.96
CA THR A 102 15.44 -4.43 9.32
C THR A 102 15.72 -3.23 8.46
N SER A 103 14.67 -2.56 8.02
CA SER A 103 14.79 -1.23 7.39
C SER A 103 13.57 -0.39 7.71
N THR A 104 13.73 0.93 7.59
CA THR A 104 12.64 1.89 7.67
C THR A 104 12.78 2.88 6.54
N GLU A 105 11.72 3.04 5.78
CA GLU A 105 11.60 3.93 4.64
C GLU A 105 10.57 5.02 4.96
N GLY A 106 10.95 6.26 4.76
CA GLY A 106 10.06 7.39 4.98
C GLY A 106 10.51 8.37 6.09
N PRO A 107 9.70 9.40 6.37
CA PRO A 107 8.38 9.64 5.77
C PRO A 107 8.47 9.94 4.28
N LEU A 108 7.59 9.31 3.48
CA LEU A 108 7.46 9.50 2.05
C LEU A 108 6.16 10.26 1.77
N LEU A 109 6.23 11.33 1.00
CA LEU A 109 5.05 12.09 0.56
C LEU A 109 4.31 11.28 -0.51
N VAL A 110 3.15 10.75 -0.13
CA VAL A 110 2.32 9.91 -1.02
C VAL A 110 1.37 10.76 -1.83
N LEU A 111 0.73 11.72 -1.15
CA LEU A 111 -0.24 12.65 -1.74
C LEU A 111 0.06 14.06 -1.26
N ASP A 112 0.05 15.00 -2.20
CA ASP A 112 0.02 16.43 -1.95
C ASP A 112 -1.00 17.02 -2.93
N SER A 113 -2.11 17.52 -2.42
CA SER A 113 -3.20 17.99 -3.24
C SER A 113 -3.80 19.27 -2.67
N LEU A 114 -3.97 20.26 -3.54
CA LEU A 114 -4.69 21.49 -3.24
C LEU A 114 -6.09 21.41 -3.88
N ILE A 115 -7.11 21.52 -3.06
CA ILE A 115 -8.51 21.42 -3.46
C ILE A 115 -9.17 22.77 -3.23
N GLY A 116 -9.82 23.32 -4.25
CA GLY A 116 -10.52 24.60 -4.18
C GLY A 116 -11.98 24.54 -4.66
N GLY A 117 -12.68 25.65 -4.54
CA GLY A 117 -14.04 25.79 -5.06
C GLY A 117 -15.08 24.95 -4.32
N PRO A 118 -16.18 24.53 -5.00
CA PRO A 118 -17.31 23.82 -4.35
C PRO A 118 -16.93 22.52 -3.65
N MET A 119 -15.80 21.90 -4.00
CA MET A 119 -15.31 20.68 -3.37
C MET A 119 -14.89 20.91 -1.92
N VAL A 120 -14.45 22.12 -1.57
CA VAL A 120 -14.09 22.51 -0.20
C VAL A 120 -15.28 22.35 0.74
N ASP A 121 -16.44 22.93 0.39
CA ASP A 121 -17.66 22.83 1.19
C ASP A 121 -18.14 21.38 1.31
N PHE A 122 -18.06 20.61 0.24
CA PHE A 122 -18.42 19.19 0.24
C PHE A 122 -17.55 18.38 1.21
N LEU A 123 -16.22 18.55 1.15
CA LEU A 123 -15.29 17.82 2.00
C LEU A 123 -15.44 18.23 3.48
N LEU A 124 -15.55 19.52 3.77
CA LEU A 124 -15.79 20.01 5.13
C LEU A 124 -17.08 19.44 5.71
N THR A 125 -18.16 19.51 4.94
CA THR A 125 -19.46 18.99 5.36
C THR A 125 -19.44 17.49 5.60
N SER A 126 -18.74 16.74 4.76
CA SER A 126 -18.60 15.28 4.92
C SER A 126 -17.90 14.89 6.22
N GLN A 127 -17.07 15.77 6.76
CA GLN A 127 -16.40 15.60 8.07
C GLN A 127 -17.18 16.23 9.23
N GLY A 128 -18.40 16.69 9.00
CA GLY A 128 -19.22 17.38 10.02
C GLY A 128 -18.71 18.77 10.37
N LEU A 129 -17.86 19.35 9.52
CA LEU A 129 -17.32 20.70 9.67
C LEU A 129 -18.06 21.67 8.76
N SER A 130 -18.11 22.94 9.16
CA SER A 130 -18.58 24.02 8.28
C SER A 130 -17.51 25.10 8.19
N ALA A 131 -17.50 25.84 7.08
CA ALA A 131 -16.56 26.95 6.91
C ALA A 131 -16.65 27.97 8.06
N SER A 132 -17.84 28.21 8.61
CA SER A 132 -18.04 29.10 9.74
C SER A 132 -17.48 28.58 11.08
N LEU A 133 -17.43 27.26 11.29
CA LEU A 133 -16.80 26.66 12.47
C LEU A 133 -15.28 26.81 12.43
N LEU A 134 -14.69 26.61 11.25
CA LEU A 134 -13.23 26.71 11.07
C LEU A 134 -12.73 28.14 11.25
N THR A 135 -13.53 29.13 10.93
CA THR A 135 -13.13 30.54 11.06
C THR A 135 -13.35 31.12 12.46
N PHE A 136 -13.81 30.31 13.42
CA PHE A 136 -14.08 30.74 14.80
C PHE A 136 -14.96 32.01 14.91
N GLY A 137 -15.89 32.19 13.97
CA GLY A 137 -16.78 33.36 13.90
C GLY A 137 -16.12 34.62 13.32
N ALA A 138 -14.91 34.52 12.77
CA ALA A 138 -14.35 35.58 11.94
C ALA A 138 -15.07 35.65 10.59
N ALA A 139 -15.03 36.82 9.92
CA ALA A 139 -15.67 37.01 8.61
C ALA A 139 -14.86 36.45 7.43
N HIS A 140 -14.24 35.30 7.63
CA HIS A 140 -13.41 34.63 6.62
C HIS A 140 -14.15 33.45 6.01
N VAL A 141 -13.84 33.10 4.79
CA VAL A 141 -14.39 31.96 4.06
C VAL A 141 -13.29 30.99 3.75
N ALA A 142 -13.51 29.69 3.97
CA ALA A 142 -12.60 28.66 3.53
C ALA A 142 -12.57 28.64 1.99
N ASP A 143 -11.41 28.94 1.40
CA ASP A 143 -11.19 29.03 -0.04
C ASP A 143 -10.65 27.72 -0.61
N SER A 144 -9.67 27.15 0.09
CA SER A 144 -9.01 25.93 -0.36
C SER A 144 -8.55 25.07 0.80
N LEU A 145 -8.36 23.78 0.49
CA LEU A 145 -7.81 22.76 1.39
C LEU A 145 -6.54 22.20 0.77
N SER A 146 -5.46 22.15 1.54
CA SER A 146 -4.30 21.31 1.21
C SER A 146 -4.38 20.02 2.00
N ILE A 147 -4.24 18.89 1.31
CA ILE A 147 -4.20 17.57 1.89
C ILE A 147 -2.83 16.98 1.59
N GLU A 148 -2.06 16.73 2.64
CA GLU A 148 -0.78 16.05 2.55
C GLU A 148 -0.90 14.69 3.24
N VAL A 149 -0.42 13.64 2.58
CA VAL A 149 -0.37 12.29 3.15
C VAL A 149 1.05 11.78 3.08
N GLU A 150 1.61 11.50 4.24
CA GLU A 150 2.94 10.90 4.39
C GLU A 150 2.82 9.46 4.87
N SER A 151 3.73 8.60 4.42
CA SER A 151 3.79 7.20 4.84
C SER A 151 5.20 6.83 5.26
N THR A 152 5.31 6.12 6.39
CA THR A 152 6.54 5.47 6.85
C THR A 152 6.29 3.97 6.90
N THR A 153 7.16 3.19 6.27
CA THR A 153 7.07 1.73 6.24
C THR A 153 8.32 1.12 6.88
N SER A 154 8.13 0.27 7.86
CA SER A 154 9.21 -0.49 8.50
C SER A 154 9.08 -1.97 8.14
N PHE A 155 10.19 -2.58 7.76
CA PHE A 155 10.34 -4.00 7.47
C PHE A 155 11.18 -4.65 8.55
N ASN A 156 10.74 -5.80 9.03
CA ASN A 156 11.48 -6.60 9.99
C ASN A 156 11.34 -8.09 9.66
N VAL A 157 12.45 -8.72 9.27
CA VAL A 157 12.52 -10.18 9.08
C VAL A 157 12.81 -10.81 10.43
N ASP A 158 11.77 -11.15 11.17
CA ASP A 158 11.84 -11.58 12.56
C ASP A 158 11.86 -13.10 12.75
N ALA A 159 11.60 -13.86 11.69
CA ALA A 159 11.72 -15.31 11.75
C ALA A 159 12.12 -15.92 10.40
N GLU A 160 12.78 -17.11 10.47
CA GLU A 160 13.07 -17.96 9.33
C GLU A 160 12.79 -19.42 9.68
N GLY A 161 12.45 -20.22 8.68
CA GLY A 161 12.17 -21.63 8.87
C GLY A 161 11.48 -22.27 7.69
N THR A 162 10.63 -23.25 7.98
CA THR A 162 9.91 -24.01 6.97
C THR A 162 8.40 -23.72 7.07
N ILE A 163 7.79 -23.36 5.96
CA ILE A 163 6.34 -23.31 5.80
C ILE A 163 5.86 -24.60 5.14
N ILE A 164 4.84 -25.21 5.71
CA ILE A 164 4.18 -26.41 5.19
C ILE A 164 2.79 -25.99 4.71
N LEU A 165 2.57 -26.12 3.41
CA LEU A 165 1.31 -25.81 2.74
C LEU A 165 0.68 -27.10 2.22
N PRO A 166 -0.60 -27.12 1.81
CA PRO A 166 -1.20 -28.29 1.17
C PRO A 166 -0.45 -28.80 -0.06
N MET A 167 0.27 -27.92 -0.75
CA MET A 167 1.06 -28.25 -1.95
C MET A 167 2.51 -28.68 -1.65
N GLY A 168 3.01 -28.58 -0.42
CA GLY A 168 4.37 -28.97 -0.05
C GLY A 168 5.01 -28.09 1.02
N SER A 169 6.31 -28.33 1.25
CA SER A 169 7.11 -27.61 2.23
C SER A 169 8.15 -26.74 1.55
N PHE A 170 8.36 -25.53 2.06
CA PHE A 170 9.24 -24.53 1.47
C PHE A 170 10.02 -23.81 2.56
N ASP A 171 11.26 -23.44 2.24
CA ASP A 171 12.00 -22.50 3.09
C ASP A 171 11.35 -21.12 3.02
N ALA A 172 11.20 -20.48 4.16
CA ALA A 172 10.46 -19.23 4.27
C ALA A 172 11.10 -18.26 5.26
N LEU A 173 10.92 -16.97 4.96
CA LEU A 173 11.18 -15.87 5.86
C LEU A 173 9.85 -15.24 6.26
N ARG A 174 9.69 -14.93 7.54
CA ARG A 174 8.59 -14.11 7.99
C ARG A 174 9.01 -12.65 8.01
N VAL A 175 8.31 -11.85 7.23
CA VAL A 175 8.51 -10.39 7.18
C VAL A 175 7.33 -9.72 7.87
N ARG A 176 7.62 -8.97 8.91
CA ARG A 176 6.66 -8.04 9.51
C ARG A 176 6.80 -6.70 8.82
N ILE A 177 5.69 -6.18 8.33
CA ILE A 177 5.61 -4.86 7.70
C ILE A 177 4.68 -3.99 8.54
N ASP A 178 5.24 -2.94 9.14
CA ASP A 178 4.47 -1.94 9.87
C ASP A 178 4.44 -0.66 9.03
N ARG A 179 3.25 -0.18 8.69
CA ARG A 179 3.05 1.06 7.94
C ARG A 179 2.27 2.07 8.78
N THR A 180 2.84 3.25 8.91
CA THR A 180 2.19 4.39 9.55
C THR A 180 1.90 5.44 8.50
N THR A 181 0.65 5.85 8.39
CA THR A 181 0.23 6.93 7.50
C THR A 181 -0.24 8.12 8.32
N THR A 182 0.30 9.28 8.02
CA THR A 182 -0.07 10.56 8.64
C THR A 182 -0.72 11.43 7.57
N SER A 183 -1.93 11.91 7.86
CA SER A 183 -2.64 12.84 6.98
C SER A 183 -2.73 14.20 7.66
N SER A 184 -2.32 15.24 6.97
CA SER A 184 -2.40 16.64 7.39
C SER A 184 -3.36 17.39 6.47
N ILE A 185 -4.30 18.10 7.05
CA ILE A 185 -5.24 18.94 6.32
C ILE A 185 -5.06 20.38 6.76
N SER A 186 -4.71 21.25 5.82
CA SER A 186 -4.60 22.69 6.03
C SER A 186 -5.74 23.40 5.32
N VAL A 187 -6.42 24.32 6.02
CA VAL A 187 -7.52 25.13 5.48
C VAL A 187 -7.00 26.53 5.24
N TYR A 188 -7.09 26.99 4.03
CA TYR A 188 -6.79 28.38 3.66
C TYR A 188 -8.09 29.18 3.61
N CYS A 189 -8.09 30.32 4.29
CA CYS A 189 -9.23 31.22 4.36
C CYS A 189 -8.90 32.54 3.67
N ILE A 190 -9.90 33.12 3.07
CA ILE A 190 -9.87 34.50 2.52
C ILE A 190 -10.79 35.41 3.32
N ASP A 191 -10.45 36.71 3.36
CA ASP A 191 -11.25 37.75 3.98
C ASP A 191 -12.38 38.19 3.07
#